data_5ba29957ebb2954a00a6087e9cfa2f62
#
_entry.id   5ba29957ebb2954a00a6087e9cfa2f62
#
_cell.length_a   1.000
_cell.length_b   1.000
_cell.length_c   1.000
_cell.angle_alpha   90.00
_cell.angle_beta   90.00
_cell.angle_gamma   90.00
#
_symmetry.space_group_name_H-M   'P 1'
#
loop_
_entity.id
_entity.type
_entity.pdbx_description
1 polymer ?
#
loop_
_entity_poly.entity_id
_entity_poly.type
_entity_poly.pdbx_seq_one_letter_code
_entity_poly.pdbx_strand_id
1 'polypeptide(L)'
;QVSGEGANSQASLDVVAEIEALGGEAMAHGANVADLEQVQDMVAQTMDRWGRLDILVNNAGILRDKSFSKGSVEDFRLVTDVHLMGTVHCTKTCWDIMKEQEYGRIVVTSSSSGLYGNFGQTNYGAAKMGVIGMMNTLAQEGAKYNVKINALAPTAGTRMTEGLIDENAFALLTPATVTPAVLY
;
A
#
# COMPACT_ATOMS: atom_id res chain seq x y z
N GLN A 1 -0.30 7.93 -8.91
CA GLN A 1 0.59 7.87 -10.09
C GLN A 1 1.99 7.41 -9.67
N VAL A 2 2.73 6.73 -10.57
CA VAL A 2 4.10 6.25 -10.30
C VAL A 2 5.04 7.41 -9.94
N SER A 3 4.80 8.60 -10.49
CA SER A 3 5.54 9.83 -10.17
C SER A 3 5.21 10.42 -8.79
N GLY A 4 4.09 10.07 -8.20
CA GLY A 4 3.59 10.71 -6.98
C GLY A 4 3.03 12.13 -7.21
N GLU A 5 2.89 12.56 -8.47
CA GLU A 5 2.38 13.87 -8.84
C GLU A 5 0.95 13.75 -9.39
N GLY A 6 0.05 14.55 -8.85
CA GLY A 6 -1.34 14.68 -9.27
C GLY A 6 -2.24 13.51 -8.84
N ALA A 7 -3.47 13.81 -8.51
CA ALA A 7 -4.52 12.83 -8.33
C ALA A 7 -5.12 12.46 -9.70
N ASN A 8 -4.93 11.23 -10.16
CA ASN A 8 -5.68 10.74 -11.32
C ASN A 8 -7.02 10.17 -10.84
N SER A 9 -8.00 11.05 -10.69
CA SER A 9 -9.36 10.67 -10.29
C SER A 9 -10.02 9.73 -11.30
N GLN A 10 -9.69 9.81 -12.60
CA GLN A 10 -10.32 8.99 -13.62
C GLN A 10 -10.05 7.50 -13.43
N ALA A 11 -8.78 7.10 -13.18
CA ALA A 11 -8.46 5.70 -12.94
C ALA A 11 -9.19 5.12 -11.70
N SER A 12 -9.39 5.94 -10.67
CA SER A 12 -10.17 5.53 -9.50
C SER A 12 -11.67 5.40 -9.81
N LEU A 13 -12.21 6.30 -10.61
CA LEU A 13 -13.60 6.25 -11.03
C LEU A 13 -13.88 5.06 -11.97
N ASP A 14 -12.93 4.71 -12.84
CA ASP A 14 -13.03 3.53 -13.69
C ASP A 14 -13.12 2.24 -12.83
N VAL A 15 -12.30 2.12 -11.78
CA VAL A 15 -12.36 0.99 -10.84
C VAL A 15 -13.69 0.97 -10.06
N VAL A 16 -14.21 2.14 -9.64
CA VAL A 16 -15.54 2.23 -9.01
C VAL A 16 -16.60 1.67 -9.94
N ALA A 17 -16.60 2.11 -11.22
CA ALA A 17 -17.58 1.64 -12.21
C ALA A 17 -17.48 0.11 -12.46
N GLU A 18 -16.26 -0.46 -12.47
CA GLU A 18 -16.06 -1.90 -12.59
C GLU A 18 -16.65 -2.66 -11.40
N ILE A 19 -16.42 -2.19 -10.16
CA ILE A 19 -16.93 -2.81 -8.94
C ILE A 19 -18.48 -2.75 -8.93
N GLU A 20 -19.05 -1.61 -9.26
CA GLU A 20 -20.51 -1.43 -9.31
C GLU A 20 -21.16 -2.29 -10.40
N ALA A 21 -20.51 -2.45 -11.55
CA ALA A 21 -20.98 -3.35 -12.61
C ALA A 21 -20.99 -4.84 -12.18
N LEU A 22 -20.15 -5.21 -11.20
CA LEU A 22 -20.12 -6.53 -10.57
C LEU A 22 -21.13 -6.67 -9.41
N GLY A 23 -21.90 -5.63 -9.10
CA GLY A 23 -22.89 -5.61 -8.02
C GLY A 23 -22.31 -5.28 -6.65
N GLY A 24 -21.06 -4.80 -6.57
CA GLY A 24 -20.45 -4.28 -5.36
C GLY A 24 -20.73 -2.80 -5.16
N GLU A 25 -20.30 -2.27 -4.02
CA GLU A 25 -20.28 -0.83 -3.75
C GLU A 25 -18.85 -0.32 -3.65
N ALA A 26 -18.58 0.85 -4.17
CA ALA A 26 -17.26 1.46 -4.11
C ALA A 26 -17.33 2.98 -3.96
N MET A 27 -16.24 3.57 -3.51
CA MET A 27 -16.05 5.01 -3.40
C MET A 27 -14.60 5.35 -3.75
N ALA A 28 -14.40 6.33 -4.61
CA ALA A 28 -13.08 6.86 -4.88
C ALA A 28 -12.73 7.98 -3.89
N HIS A 29 -11.50 7.99 -3.39
CA HIS A 29 -10.98 9.06 -2.56
C HIS A 29 -9.57 9.46 -3.01
N GLY A 30 -9.30 10.76 -3.10
CA GLY A 30 -8.04 11.31 -3.62
C GLY A 30 -6.98 11.60 -2.57
N ALA A 31 -7.05 10.99 -1.38
CA ALA A 31 -6.12 11.27 -0.29
C ALA A 31 -4.65 10.99 -0.66
N ASN A 32 -3.78 11.91 -0.31
CA ASN A 32 -2.35 11.66 -0.24
C ASN A 32 -2.05 10.93 1.08
N VAL A 33 -1.57 9.68 1.01
CA VAL A 33 -1.29 8.87 2.20
C VAL A 33 -0.18 9.45 3.09
N ALA A 34 0.68 10.32 2.54
CA ALA A 34 1.68 11.04 3.31
C ALA A 34 1.08 12.17 4.19
N ASP A 35 -0.18 12.51 3.98
CA ASP A 35 -0.93 13.53 4.72
C ASP A 35 -1.94 12.84 5.66
N LEU A 36 -1.69 12.95 6.96
CA LEU A 36 -2.52 12.29 7.98
C LEU A 36 -3.96 12.81 7.99
N GLU A 37 -4.18 14.12 7.78
CA GLU A 37 -5.53 14.70 7.81
C GLU A 37 -6.38 14.17 6.65
N GLN A 38 -5.79 14.05 5.47
CA GLN A 38 -6.48 13.47 4.30
C GLN A 38 -6.77 11.98 4.49
N VAL A 39 -5.89 11.23 5.16
CA VAL A 39 -6.13 9.83 5.52
C VAL A 39 -7.27 9.71 6.53
N GLN A 40 -7.31 10.57 7.53
CA GLN A 40 -8.39 10.60 8.52
C GLN A 40 -9.75 10.92 7.87
N ASP A 41 -9.79 11.87 6.94
CA ASP A 41 -11.00 12.17 6.17
C ASP A 41 -11.46 10.97 5.33
N MET A 42 -10.54 10.30 4.63
CA MET A 42 -10.85 9.08 3.87
C MET A 42 -11.47 7.98 4.75
N VAL A 43 -10.92 7.75 5.92
CA VAL A 43 -11.43 6.74 6.86
C VAL A 43 -12.77 7.17 7.43
N ALA A 44 -12.95 8.45 7.78
CA ALA A 44 -14.23 8.98 8.25
C ALA A 44 -15.34 8.79 7.22
N GLN A 45 -15.10 9.14 5.95
CA GLN A 45 -16.06 8.92 4.87
C GLN A 45 -16.38 7.43 4.66
N THR A 46 -15.41 6.55 4.85
CA THR A 46 -15.62 5.09 4.79
C THR A 46 -16.55 4.63 5.91
N MET A 47 -16.31 5.10 7.13
CA MET A 47 -17.13 4.77 8.29
C MET A 47 -18.54 5.35 8.19
N ASP A 48 -18.69 6.57 7.71
CA ASP A 48 -20.00 7.20 7.48
C ASP A 48 -20.84 6.41 6.46
N ARG A 49 -20.20 5.85 5.43
CA ARG A 49 -20.89 5.14 4.36
C ARG A 49 -21.26 3.71 4.73
N TRP A 50 -20.36 2.96 5.38
CA TRP A 50 -20.52 1.51 5.62
C TRP A 50 -20.55 1.11 7.10
N GLY A 51 -20.22 2.02 8.01
CA GLY A 51 -20.28 1.80 9.46
C GLY A 51 -19.21 0.84 9.99
N ARG A 52 -18.34 0.30 9.13
CA ARG A 52 -17.26 -0.63 9.51
C ARG A 52 -16.09 -0.61 8.53
N LEU A 53 -14.94 -1.08 9.03
CA LEU A 53 -13.73 -1.23 8.21
C LEU A 53 -13.03 -2.54 8.59
N ASP A 54 -13.10 -3.55 7.72
CA ASP A 54 -12.63 -4.90 8.01
C ASP A 54 -11.24 -5.20 7.45
N ILE A 55 -10.94 -4.63 6.29
CA ILE A 55 -9.72 -4.92 5.54
C ILE A 55 -9.03 -3.62 5.14
N LEU A 56 -7.73 -3.53 5.39
CA LEU A 56 -6.87 -2.44 4.94
C LEU A 56 -5.73 -3.00 4.08
N VAL A 57 -5.63 -2.54 2.84
CA VAL A 57 -4.50 -2.88 1.95
C VAL A 57 -3.63 -1.65 1.73
N ASN A 58 -2.48 -1.60 2.38
CA ASN A 58 -1.49 -0.55 2.22
C ASN A 58 -0.62 -0.83 0.99
N ASN A 59 -1.02 -0.31 -0.15
CA ASN A 59 -0.35 -0.53 -1.44
C ASN A 59 0.15 0.75 -2.12
N ALA A 60 -0.19 1.92 -1.62
CA ALA A 60 0.27 3.19 -2.19
C ALA A 60 1.80 3.27 -2.25
N GLY A 61 2.33 3.78 -3.36
CA GLY A 61 3.77 3.84 -3.53
C GLY A 61 4.22 4.64 -4.75
N ILE A 62 5.47 5.07 -4.70
CA ILE A 62 6.18 5.81 -5.75
C ILE A 62 7.60 5.27 -5.90
N LEU A 63 8.26 5.58 -7.00
CA LEU A 63 9.67 5.27 -7.22
C LEU A 63 10.49 6.55 -7.46
N ARG A 64 11.70 6.58 -6.89
CA ARG A 64 12.72 7.62 -7.09
C ARG A 64 14.09 6.93 -7.13
N ASP A 65 14.25 6.02 -8.12
CA ASP A 65 15.39 5.12 -8.21
C ASP A 65 16.63 5.87 -8.72
N LYS A 66 17.65 5.92 -7.90
CA LYS A 66 18.98 6.45 -8.20
C LYS A 66 20.01 5.77 -7.32
N SER A 67 21.25 5.59 -7.83
CA SER A 67 22.34 5.17 -6.96
C SER A 67 22.47 6.12 -5.77
N PHE A 68 22.90 5.63 -4.60
CA PHE A 68 22.93 6.41 -3.37
C PHE A 68 23.70 7.72 -3.49
N SER A 69 24.81 7.70 -4.26
CA SER A 69 25.62 8.90 -4.52
C SER A 69 24.94 9.96 -5.41
N LYS A 70 23.92 9.57 -6.19
CA LYS A 70 23.21 10.47 -7.11
C LYS A 70 21.79 10.82 -6.62
N GLY A 71 21.26 10.07 -5.65
CA GLY A 71 19.97 10.34 -5.03
C GLY A 71 20.04 11.55 -4.11
N SER A 72 18.93 12.29 -3.99
CA SER A 72 18.80 13.38 -3.04
C SER A 72 18.18 12.90 -1.70
N VAL A 73 18.41 13.65 -0.64
CA VAL A 73 17.76 13.41 0.68
C VAL A 73 16.27 13.69 0.57
N GLU A 74 15.87 14.62 -0.27
CA GLU A 74 14.47 14.96 -0.55
C GLU A 74 13.73 13.79 -1.20
N ASP A 75 14.32 13.15 -2.21
CA ASP A 75 13.78 11.93 -2.80
C ASP A 75 13.70 10.79 -1.77
N PHE A 76 14.70 10.67 -0.89
CA PHE A 76 14.69 9.67 0.17
C PHE A 76 13.54 9.91 1.16
N ARG A 77 13.35 11.15 1.60
CA ARG A 77 12.23 11.53 2.49
C ARG A 77 10.90 11.27 1.82
N LEU A 78 10.70 11.76 0.59
CA LEU A 78 9.45 11.57 -0.15
C LEU A 78 9.07 10.08 -0.29
N VAL A 79 10.03 9.23 -0.63
CA VAL A 79 9.78 7.77 -0.72
C VAL A 79 9.44 7.19 0.66
N THR A 80 10.14 7.60 1.71
CA THR A 80 9.84 7.17 3.09
C THR A 80 8.48 7.67 3.55
N ASP A 81 8.12 8.91 3.26
CA ASP A 81 6.84 9.51 3.63
C ASP A 81 5.66 8.77 2.98
N VAL A 82 5.78 8.40 1.71
CA VAL A 82 4.70 7.67 1.04
C VAL A 82 4.65 6.20 1.48
N HIS A 83 5.78 5.47 1.46
CA HIS A 83 5.77 4.02 1.68
C HIS A 83 5.69 3.62 3.14
N LEU A 84 6.45 4.29 4.03
CA LEU A 84 6.48 3.97 5.45
C LEU A 84 5.47 4.80 6.21
N MET A 85 5.59 6.13 6.18
CA MET A 85 4.68 6.98 6.95
C MET A 85 3.24 6.90 6.44
N GLY A 86 3.01 6.78 5.13
CA GLY A 86 1.68 6.54 4.57
C GLY A 86 1.05 5.23 5.09
N THR A 87 1.85 4.16 5.18
CA THR A 87 1.41 2.90 5.82
C THR A 87 1.11 3.10 7.31
N VAL A 88 1.93 3.88 8.03
CA VAL A 88 1.68 4.24 9.44
C VAL A 88 0.39 5.03 9.58
N HIS A 89 0.17 6.07 8.77
CA HIS A 89 -1.02 6.92 8.83
C HIS A 89 -2.30 6.10 8.61
N CYS A 90 -2.36 5.32 7.54
CA CYS A 90 -3.53 4.49 7.24
C CYS A 90 -3.76 3.44 8.33
N THR A 91 -2.72 2.73 8.74
CA THR A 91 -2.85 1.69 9.77
C THR A 91 -3.25 2.28 11.12
N LYS A 92 -2.64 3.40 11.54
CA LYS A 92 -2.95 4.04 12.82
C LYS A 92 -4.40 4.56 12.87
N THR A 93 -4.88 5.15 11.78
CA THR A 93 -6.26 5.66 11.71
C THR A 93 -7.30 4.53 11.75
N CYS A 94 -7.00 3.37 11.14
CA CYS A 94 -7.90 2.21 11.15
C CYS A 94 -7.78 1.34 12.42
N TRP A 95 -6.66 1.44 13.15
CA TRP A 95 -6.29 0.50 14.21
C TRP A 95 -7.30 0.38 15.34
N ASP A 96 -7.73 1.52 15.89
CA ASP A 96 -8.66 1.51 17.03
C ASP A 96 -10.07 1.11 16.57
N ILE A 97 -10.49 1.46 15.36
CA ILE A 97 -11.74 0.98 14.75
C ILE A 97 -11.75 -0.55 14.69
N MET A 98 -10.69 -1.14 14.13
CA MET A 98 -10.57 -2.61 14.02
C MET A 98 -10.51 -3.30 15.39
N LYS A 99 -9.86 -2.67 16.37
CA LYS A 99 -9.84 -3.21 17.76
C LYS A 99 -11.22 -3.20 18.39
N GLU A 100 -11.98 -2.13 18.24
CA GLU A 100 -13.35 -2.01 18.76
C GLU A 100 -14.31 -3.00 18.08
N GLN A 101 -14.09 -3.29 16.80
CA GLN A 101 -14.81 -4.32 16.05
C GLN A 101 -14.43 -5.75 16.45
N GLU A 102 -13.33 -5.95 17.20
CA GLU A 102 -12.68 -7.24 17.44
C GLU A 102 -12.38 -8.02 16.13
N TYR A 103 -12.14 -7.29 15.07
CA TYR A 103 -11.83 -7.82 13.75
C TYR A 103 -11.06 -6.80 12.89
N GLY A 104 -9.97 -7.24 12.29
CA GLY A 104 -9.23 -6.48 11.28
C GLY A 104 -8.26 -7.36 10.50
N ARG A 105 -8.12 -7.08 9.22
CA ARG A 105 -7.14 -7.73 8.34
C ARG A 105 -6.35 -6.65 7.61
N ILE A 106 -5.05 -6.62 7.85
CA ILE A 106 -4.18 -5.59 7.29
C ILE A 106 -3.13 -6.26 6.42
N VAL A 107 -3.02 -5.81 5.19
CA VAL A 107 -1.95 -6.19 4.28
C VAL A 107 -1.06 -4.99 4.04
N VAL A 108 0.24 -5.15 4.26
CA VAL A 108 1.24 -4.14 3.94
C VAL A 108 2.11 -4.62 2.78
N THR A 109 2.34 -3.75 1.81
CA THR A 109 3.15 -4.09 0.65
C THR A 109 4.62 -3.82 0.92
N SER A 110 5.41 -4.88 1.06
CA SER A 110 6.87 -4.86 1.09
C SER A 110 7.45 -5.11 -0.32
N SER A 111 8.69 -5.52 -0.42
CA SER A 111 9.37 -5.81 -1.68
C SER A 111 10.59 -6.69 -1.44
N SER A 112 10.96 -7.49 -2.45
CA SER A 112 12.27 -8.15 -2.50
C SER A 112 13.44 -7.15 -2.34
N SER A 113 13.28 -5.93 -2.84
CA SER A 113 14.26 -4.85 -2.65
C SER A 113 14.44 -4.45 -1.19
N GLY A 114 13.40 -4.54 -0.36
CA GLY A 114 13.50 -4.33 1.08
C GLY A 114 14.20 -5.50 1.78
N LEU A 115 13.91 -6.73 1.36
CA LEU A 115 14.42 -7.95 1.99
C LEU A 115 15.87 -8.26 1.61
N TYR A 116 16.24 -8.04 0.35
CA TYR A 116 17.53 -8.49 -0.21
C TYR A 116 18.36 -7.35 -0.81
N GLY A 117 17.78 -6.17 -0.92
CA GLY A 117 18.40 -5.02 -1.58
C GLY A 117 18.23 -5.06 -3.10
N ASN A 118 18.27 -3.87 -3.71
CA ASN A 118 18.35 -3.70 -5.15
C ASN A 118 19.15 -2.42 -5.46
N PHE A 119 20.00 -2.49 -6.47
CA PHE A 119 20.82 -1.34 -6.86
C PHE A 119 19.94 -0.14 -7.23
N GLY A 120 20.28 1.03 -6.70
CA GLY A 120 19.53 2.27 -6.96
C GLY A 120 18.27 2.48 -6.11
N GLN A 121 17.94 1.56 -5.21
CA GLN A 121 16.71 1.61 -4.41
C GLN A 121 16.97 1.70 -2.89
N THR A 122 17.96 2.44 -2.46
CA THR A 122 18.29 2.56 -1.03
C THR A 122 17.15 3.18 -0.23
N ASN A 123 16.48 4.22 -0.75
CA ASN A 123 15.31 4.85 -0.14
C ASN A 123 14.11 3.88 -0.08
N TYR A 124 13.81 3.25 -1.20
CA TYR A 124 12.71 2.31 -1.34
C TYR A 124 12.92 1.06 -0.47
N GLY A 125 14.11 0.45 -0.53
CA GLY A 125 14.46 -0.71 0.29
C GLY A 125 14.38 -0.44 1.78
N ALA A 126 14.88 0.71 2.24
CA ALA A 126 14.78 1.13 3.64
C ALA A 126 13.32 1.27 4.09
N ALA A 127 12.47 1.95 3.30
CA ALA A 127 11.06 2.11 3.61
C ALA A 127 10.32 0.76 3.65
N LYS A 128 10.57 -0.11 2.66
CA LYS A 128 9.92 -1.43 2.56
C LYS A 128 10.35 -2.41 3.65
N MET A 129 11.59 -2.31 4.15
CA MET A 129 12.01 -3.07 5.31
C MET A 129 11.48 -2.48 6.62
N GLY A 130 11.35 -1.16 6.73
CA GLY A 130 10.69 -0.49 7.85
C GLY A 130 9.25 -0.95 8.04
N VAL A 131 8.51 -1.15 6.95
CA VAL A 131 7.14 -1.70 6.97
C VAL A 131 7.11 -3.13 7.54
N ILE A 132 8.11 -3.97 7.28
CA ILE A 132 8.21 -5.32 7.88
C ILE A 132 8.41 -5.24 9.40
N GLY A 133 9.31 -4.34 9.85
CA GLY A 133 9.53 -4.13 11.29
C GLY A 133 8.25 -3.69 12.02
N MET A 134 7.50 -2.77 11.42
CA MET A 134 6.19 -2.33 11.92
C MET A 134 5.20 -3.50 11.97
N MET A 135 5.06 -4.25 10.88
CA MET A 135 4.16 -5.40 10.79
C MET A 135 4.45 -6.44 11.89
N ASN A 136 5.73 -6.79 12.11
CA ASN A 136 6.13 -7.78 13.11
C ASN A 136 5.68 -7.38 14.53
N THR A 137 5.74 -6.09 14.86
CA THR A 137 5.31 -5.57 16.17
C THR A 137 3.79 -5.54 16.28
N LEU A 138 3.11 -4.99 15.28
CA LEU A 138 1.66 -4.87 15.27
C LEU A 138 0.94 -6.22 15.22
N ALA A 139 1.55 -7.26 14.64
CA ALA A 139 1.03 -8.61 14.68
C ALA A 139 0.89 -9.15 16.12
N GLN A 140 1.82 -8.77 17.01
CA GLN A 140 1.76 -9.12 18.43
C GLN A 140 0.72 -8.27 19.18
N GLU A 141 0.69 -6.96 18.92
CA GLU A 141 -0.24 -6.04 19.57
C GLU A 141 -1.70 -6.29 19.18
N GLY A 142 -1.95 -6.70 17.93
CA GLY A 142 -3.28 -6.96 17.38
C GLY A 142 -3.89 -8.31 17.78
N ALA A 143 -3.05 -9.27 18.18
CA ALA A 143 -3.46 -10.67 18.37
C ALA A 143 -4.66 -10.83 19.29
N LYS A 144 -4.69 -10.15 20.43
CA LYS A 144 -5.78 -10.23 21.41
C LYS A 144 -7.10 -9.59 20.96
N TYR A 145 -7.06 -8.77 19.92
CA TYR A 145 -8.24 -8.09 19.35
C TYR A 145 -8.69 -8.72 18.01
N ASN A 146 -8.12 -9.87 17.64
CA ASN A 146 -8.34 -10.48 16.32
C ASN A 146 -8.00 -9.56 15.14
N VAL A 147 -7.07 -8.62 15.34
CA VAL A 147 -6.50 -7.80 14.29
C VAL A 147 -5.23 -8.48 13.80
N LYS A 148 -5.25 -8.93 12.54
CA LYS A 148 -4.12 -9.63 11.91
C LYS A 148 -3.49 -8.74 10.85
N ILE A 149 -2.16 -8.72 10.83
CA ILE A 149 -1.39 -7.96 9.84
C ILE A 149 -0.36 -8.86 9.19
N ASN A 150 -0.28 -8.81 7.87
CA ASN A 150 0.66 -9.58 7.06
C ASN A 150 1.36 -8.68 6.04
N ALA A 151 2.56 -9.08 5.63
CA ALA A 151 3.29 -8.41 4.56
C ALA A 151 3.27 -9.24 3.29
N LEU A 152 3.09 -8.57 2.16
CA LEU A 152 3.19 -9.15 0.83
C LEU A 152 4.35 -8.46 0.08
N ALA A 153 5.24 -9.26 -0.51
CA ALA A 153 6.29 -8.79 -1.41
C ALA A 153 5.96 -9.26 -2.84
N PRO A 154 5.04 -8.59 -3.55
CA PRO A 154 4.54 -9.06 -4.83
C PRO A 154 5.55 -8.86 -5.95
N THR A 155 5.50 -9.74 -6.95
CA THR A 155 6.12 -9.53 -8.25
C THR A 155 5.02 -9.63 -9.30
N ALA A 156 4.79 -8.56 -10.06
CA ALA A 156 3.79 -8.53 -11.11
C ALA A 156 4.24 -7.63 -12.27
N GLY A 157 3.82 -7.98 -13.48
CA GLY A 157 3.95 -7.16 -14.68
C GLY A 157 2.99 -5.96 -14.60
N THR A 158 3.52 -4.79 -14.29
CA THR A 158 2.78 -3.54 -14.14
C THR A 158 3.55 -2.40 -14.77
N ARG A 159 2.94 -1.23 -14.87
CA ARG A 159 3.64 0.00 -15.30
C ARG A 159 4.90 0.32 -14.48
N MET A 160 5.00 -0.16 -13.23
CA MET A 160 6.19 0.03 -12.38
C MET A 160 7.32 -0.93 -12.72
N THR A 161 7.02 -2.07 -13.33
CA THR A 161 7.98 -3.15 -13.64
C THR A 161 8.21 -3.31 -15.14
N GLU A 162 7.58 -2.50 -15.97
CA GLU A 162 7.76 -2.48 -17.42
C GLU A 162 9.22 -2.20 -17.78
N GLY A 163 9.81 -3.05 -18.61
CA GLY A 163 11.23 -2.99 -18.98
C GLY A 163 12.23 -3.47 -17.91
N LEU A 164 11.74 -3.85 -16.71
CA LEU A 164 12.59 -4.38 -15.62
C LEU A 164 12.51 -5.92 -15.53
N ILE A 165 11.47 -6.52 -16.09
CA ILE A 165 11.23 -7.96 -16.09
C ILE A 165 11.25 -8.45 -17.53
N ASP A 166 11.76 -9.66 -17.75
CA ASP A 166 11.72 -10.33 -19.06
C ASP A 166 10.29 -10.38 -19.61
N GLU A 167 10.13 -10.18 -20.94
CA GLU A 167 8.80 -10.06 -21.56
C GLU A 167 7.91 -11.30 -21.35
N ASN A 168 8.50 -12.51 -21.36
CA ASN A 168 7.73 -13.74 -21.12
C ASN A 168 7.29 -13.82 -19.65
N ALA A 169 8.16 -13.43 -18.71
CA ALA A 169 7.83 -13.36 -17.29
C ALA A 169 6.80 -12.25 -17.03
N PHE A 170 6.90 -11.11 -17.72
CA PHE A 170 5.94 -10.01 -17.61
C PHE A 170 4.53 -10.45 -18.03
N ALA A 171 4.39 -11.21 -19.11
CA ALA A 171 3.12 -11.74 -19.59
C ALA A 171 2.48 -12.77 -18.64
N LEU A 172 3.31 -13.54 -17.92
CA LEU A 172 2.84 -14.57 -16.97
C LEU A 172 2.51 -14.00 -15.59
N LEU A 173 3.27 -12.99 -15.13
CA LEU A 173 3.12 -12.38 -13.81
C LEU A 173 2.10 -11.23 -13.84
N THR A 174 0.88 -11.52 -14.22
CA THR A 174 -0.19 -10.50 -14.22
C THR A 174 -0.56 -10.10 -12.78
N PRO A 175 -1.10 -8.89 -12.54
CA PRO A 175 -1.60 -8.49 -11.21
C PRO A 175 -2.60 -9.49 -10.61
N ALA A 176 -3.38 -10.18 -11.46
CA ALA A 176 -4.33 -11.21 -11.02
C ALA A 176 -3.66 -12.39 -10.31
N THR A 177 -2.39 -12.69 -10.59
CA THR A 177 -1.65 -13.76 -9.89
C THR A 177 -1.29 -13.40 -8.44
N VAL A 178 -1.35 -12.13 -8.08
CA VAL A 178 -1.12 -11.63 -6.71
C VAL A 178 -2.39 -11.71 -5.86
N THR A 179 -3.56 -11.58 -6.49
CA THR A 179 -4.86 -11.53 -5.80
C THR A 179 -5.09 -12.66 -4.81
N PRO A 180 -4.80 -13.95 -5.10
CA PRO A 180 -5.00 -15.04 -4.15
C PRO A 180 -4.23 -14.86 -2.83
N ALA A 181 -3.01 -14.29 -2.90
CA ALA A 181 -2.21 -14.02 -1.70
C ALA A 181 -2.76 -12.87 -0.86
N VAL A 182 -3.45 -11.91 -1.48
CA VAL A 182 -4.13 -10.81 -0.75
C VAL A 182 -5.39 -11.31 -0.06
N LEU A 183 -6.10 -12.27 -0.67
CA LEU A 183 -7.36 -12.81 -0.15
C LEU A 183 -7.15 -13.88 0.93
N TYR A 184 -5.98 -14.53 0.97
CA TYR A 184 -5.64 -15.55 1.97
C TYR A 184 -5.38 -14.93 3.34
#